data_90120167dcd042f4c527f00d9c27cef4
#
_entry.id   90120167dcd042f4c527f00d9c27cef4
#
_cell.length_a   1.000
_cell.length_b   1.000
_cell.length_c   1.000
_cell.angle_alpha   90.00
_cell.angle_beta   90.00
_cell.angle_gamma   90.00
#
_symmetry.space_group_name_H-M   'P 1'
#
loop_
_entity.id
_entity.type
_entity.pdbx_description
1 polymer ?
#
loop_
_entity_poly.entity_id
_entity_poly.type
_entity_poly.pdbx_seq_one_letter_code
_entity_poly.pdbx_strand_id
1 'polypeptide(L)'
;MDKHETARDHQIERATFAGGCFWCMVTPFDQLPGIKKVTSGYTGGHKPNPTYEEVCSETTGHVEAVQIEFDPAVFPYEKLVDVFWRQIDPTDPDGQFHDKGHSYKTVIFYHSEQQRQIAEASKRALEESGRFNKPIATAIAAASVFYPAEDYHQDYYKKNPLRYKMYRKGSGRDAFIEQAWSVRKDQAQLKVQLTPMQYEVTQNNATEPPFRNEFWDHQEAGIYVDIVSGEPLFSSLDKFDAHCGWPSFTQPLVKSAIKEEVDHTHGMLRTEVRSLEGDSHLGHVFPDGPEPTGLRYCINSAALRFIPKAQLAEAGYGEYLSLFDE
;
A
#
# COMPACT_ATOMS: atom_id res chain seq x y z
N MET A 1 -26.19 -28.98 24.79
CA MET A 1 -24.75 -28.92 24.40
C MET A 1 -24.54 -27.55 23.83
N ASP A 2 -24.20 -26.63 24.70
CA ASP A 2 -24.00 -25.22 24.33
C ASP A 2 -22.65 -25.07 23.65
N LYS A 3 -22.69 -24.69 22.42
CA LYS A 3 -21.49 -24.19 21.71
C LYS A 3 -21.29 -22.73 22.13
N HIS A 4 -20.54 -22.51 23.21
CA HIS A 4 -19.89 -21.23 23.44
C HIS A 4 -18.77 -21.06 22.40
N GLU A 5 -19.09 -20.45 21.31
CA GLU A 5 -18.12 -19.83 20.43
C GLU A 5 -17.58 -18.62 21.20
N THR A 6 -16.42 -18.80 21.82
CA THR A 6 -15.70 -17.70 22.46
C THR A 6 -15.27 -16.75 21.36
N ALA A 7 -16.01 -15.64 21.20
CA ALA A 7 -15.52 -14.47 20.47
C ALA A 7 -14.13 -14.14 21.07
N ARG A 8 -13.06 -14.33 20.30
CA ARG A 8 -11.73 -13.85 20.65
C ARG A 8 -11.87 -12.34 20.73
N ASP A 9 -11.74 -11.81 21.94
CA ASP A 9 -11.67 -10.35 22.17
C ASP A 9 -10.36 -9.88 21.49
N HIS A 10 -10.44 -9.48 20.23
CA HIS A 10 -9.30 -9.01 19.47
C HIS A 10 -8.87 -7.69 20.10
N GLN A 11 -7.73 -7.71 20.79
CA GLN A 11 -7.17 -6.53 21.43
C GLN A 11 -6.70 -5.56 20.35
N ILE A 12 -7.46 -4.48 20.11
CA ILE A 12 -7.08 -3.42 19.18
C ILE A 12 -5.87 -2.68 19.72
N GLU A 13 -4.84 -2.57 18.91
CA GLU A 13 -3.63 -1.82 19.19
C GLU A 13 -3.60 -0.50 18.44
N ARG A 14 -2.61 0.34 18.79
CA ARG A 14 -2.34 1.61 18.12
C ARG A 14 -0.94 1.61 17.55
N ALA A 15 -0.80 2.16 16.33
CA ALA A 15 0.45 2.55 15.71
C ALA A 15 0.37 4.03 15.35
N THR A 16 1.48 4.76 15.47
CA THR A 16 1.51 6.19 15.11
C THR A 16 2.75 6.49 14.27
N PHE A 17 2.52 7.03 13.08
CA PHE A 17 3.56 7.31 12.10
C PHE A 17 3.49 8.75 11.61
N ALA A 18 4.62 9.45 11.65
CA ALA A 18 4.84 10.71 10.96
C ALA A 18 5.64 10.46 9.68
N GLY A 19 5.12 10.86 8.54
CA GLY A 19 5.71 10.60 7.22
C GLY A 19 5.55 11.77 6.25
N GLY A 20 5.72 13.00 6.72
CA GLY A 20 5.38 14.22 5.98
C GLY A 20 3.88 14.47 5.99
N CYS A 21 3.34 15.03 4.93
CA CYS A 21 1.91 15.37 4.85
C CYS A 21 1.01 14.18 5.20
N PHE A 22 0.21 14.31 6.25
CA PHE A 22 -0.68 13.24 6.74
C PHE A 22 -1.78 12.84 5.75
N TRP A 23 -2.19 13.72 4.81
CA TRP A 23 -3.12 13.31 3.75
C TRP A 23 -2.58 12.14 2.92
N CYS A 24 -1.25 12.15 2.66
CA CYS A 24 -0.60 11.09 1.90
C CYS A 24 -0.35 9.82 2.73
N MET A 25 -0.40 9.95 4.06
CA MET A 25 -0.16 8.84 4.97
C MET A 25 -1.42 8.06 5.36
N VAL A 26 -2.62 8.53 5.03
CA VAL A 26 -3.88 7.80 5.29
C VAL A 26 -4.07 6.64 4.33
N THR A 27 -3.98 6.91 3.01
CA THR A 27 -4.33 5.96 1.94
C THR A 27 -3.54 4.65 1.93
N PRO A 28 -2.27 4.59 2.36
CA PRO A 28 -1.55 3.33 2.42
C PRO A 28 -2.07 2.36 3.47
N PHE A 29 -2.79 2.85 4.49
CA PHE A 29 -3.20 2.05 5.64
C PHE A 29 -4.70 1.78 5.70
N ASP A 30 -5.55 2.73 5.35
CA ASP A 30 -6.99 2.67 5.63
C ASP A 30 -7.77 1.58 4.86
N GLN A 31 -7.13 0.96 3.87
CA GLN A 31 -7.70 -0.14 3.07
C GLN A 31 -7.09 -1.51 3.41
N LEU A 32 -6.11 -1.56 4.33
CA LEU A 32 -5.51 -2.82 4.72
C LEU A 32 -6.44 -3.64 5.63
N PRO A 33 -6.41 -4.98 5.52
CA PRO A 33 -7.21 -5.83 6.39
C PRO A 33 -6.82 -5.61 7.86
N GLY A 34 -7.79 -5.72 8.77
CA GLY A 34 -7.56 -5.52 10.20
C GLY A 34 -7.43 -4.07 10.65
N ILE A 35 -7.36 -3.08 9.75
CA ILE A 35 -7.36 -1.68 10.11
C ILE A 35 -8.78 -1.23 10.46
N LYS A 36 -8.95 -0.68 11.66
CA LYS A 36 -10.24 -0.20 12.16
C LYS A 36 -10.43 1.28 11.94
N LYS A 37 -9.34 2.06 12.06
CA LYS A 37 -9.39 3.51 11.90
C LYS A 37 -8.00 4.07 11.60
N VAL A 38 -7.94 5.09 10.75
CA VAL A 38 -6.75 5.94 10.54
C VAL A 38 -7.18 7.38 10.80
N THR A 39 -6.50 8.04 11.73
CA THR A 39 -6.80 9.42 12.13
C THR A 39 -5.61 10.31 11.83
N SER A 40 -5.78 11.36 11.06
CA SER A 40 -4.78 12.42 10.86
C SER A 40 -4.69 13.33 12.10
N GLY A 41 -3.50 13.75 12.48
CA GLY A 41 -3.32 14.58 13.66
C GLY A 41 -1.88 15.05 13.88
N TYR A 42 -1.63 15.53 15.10
CA TYR A 42 -0.39 16.13 15.51
C TYR A 42 0.13 15.45 16.78
N THR A 43 1.44 15.21 16.85
CA THR A 43 2.08 14.61 18.04
C THR A 43 3.55 14.95 18.12
N GLY A 44 4.20 14.62 19.24
CA GLY A 44 5.64 14.80 19.45
C GLY A 44 6.06 16.19 19.94
N GLY A 45 5.16 17.17 19.89
CA GLY A 45 5.44 18.55 20.34
C GLY A 45 5.06 18.81 21.78
N HIS A 46 5.23 20.07 22.20
CA HIS A 46 5.03 20.51 23.59
C HIS A 46 3.74 21.32 23.78
N LYS A 47 3.13 21.84 22.70
CA LYS A 47 1.93 22.65 22.82
C LYS A 47 0.67 21.78 22.97
N PRO A 48 -0.16 21.94 24.02
CA PRO A 48 -1.43 21.23 24.13
C PRO A 48 -2.46 21.80 23.12
N ASN A 49 -3.28 20.92 22.55
CA ASN A 49 -4.36 21.25 21.61
C ASN A 49 -3.93 22.23 20.50
N PRO A 50 -2.90 21.89 19.70
CA PRO A 50 -2.45 22.79 18.64
C PRO A 50 -3.47 22.86 17.52
N THR A 51 -3.54 24.03 16.85
CA THR A 51 -4.25 24.17 15.57
C THR A 51 -3.31 23.88 14.42
N TYR A 52 -3.87 23.64 13.23
CA TYR A 52 -3.10 23.44 12.00
C TYR A 52 -2.14 24.59 11.71
N GLU A 53 -2.62 25.84 11.81
CA GLU A 53 -1.82 27.04 11.57
C GLU A 53 -0.65 27.14 12.54
N GLU A 54 -0.83 26.74 13.78
CA GLU A 54 0.21 26.73 14.79
C GLU A 54 1.27 25.67 14.52
N VAL A 55 0.86 24.48 14.06
CA VAL A 55 1.81 23.43 13.65
C VAL A 55 2.60 23.87 12.43
N CYS A 56 1.94 24.45 11.43
CA CYS A 56 2.58 25.01 10.23
C CYS A 56 3.55 26.17 10.55
N SER A 57 3.35 26.89 11.66
CA SER A 57 4.28 27.93 12.11
C SER A 57 5.57 27.38 12.70
N GLU A 58 5.68 26.06 12.88
CA GLU A 58 6.82 25.30 13.41
C GLU A 58 7.22 25.68 14.87
N THR A 59 6.31 26.34 15.59
CA THR A 59 6.55 26.78 16.97
C THR A 59 6.06 25.79 18.03
N THR A 60 5.29 24.78 17.64
CA THR A 60 4.67 23.84 18.58
C THR A 60 5.52 22.59 18.87
N GLY A 61 6.53 22.32 18.02
CA GLY A 61 7.31 21.10 18.04
C GLY A 61 6.57 19.85 17.61
N HIS A 62 5.29 19.95 17.19
CA HIS A 62 4.53 18.84 16.67
C HIS A 62 4.91 18.52 15.22
N VAL A 63 4.73 17.22 14.87
CA VAL A 63 4.78 16.74 13.51
C VAL A 63 3.39 16.32 13.06
N GLU A 64 3.11 16.40 11.75
CA GLU A 64 1.95 15.78 11.15
C GLU A 64 2.11 14.25 11.21
N ALA A 65 1.09 13.55 11.69
CA ALA A 65 1.13 12.11 11.86
C ALA A 65 -0.23 11.47 11.59
N VAL A 66 -0.22 10.17 11.36
CA VAL A 66 -1.42 9.33 11.39
C VAL A 66 -1.36 8.38 12.57
N GLN A 67 -2.47 8.25 13.29
CA GLN A 67 -2.66 7.22 14.31
C GLN A 67 -3.61 6.16 13.76
N ILE A 68 -3.19 4.91 13.83
CA ILE A 68 -3.84 3.75 13.25
C ILE A 68 -4.31 2.86 14.40
N GLU A 69 -5.61 2.55 14.43
CA GLU A 69 -6.18 1.50 15.28
C GLU A 69 -6.29 0.22 14.46
N PHE A 70 -5.65 -0.85 14.89
CA PHE A 70 -5.53 -2.08 14.12
C PHE A 70 -5.64 -3.33 14.97
N ASP A 71 -6.03 -4.43 14.35
CA ASP A 71 -6.05 -5.76 14.92
C ASP A 71 -4.73 -6.47 14.61
N PRO A 72 -3.82 -6.65 15.59
CA PRO A 72 -2.51 -7.24 15.36
C PRO A 72 -2.57 -8.74 14.99
N ALA A 73 -3.70 -9.41 15.24
CA ALA A 73 -3.89 -10.79 14.83
C ALA A 73 -4.22 -10.92 13.33
N VAL A 74 -4.75 -9.85 12.73
CA VAL A 74 -5.06 -9.77 11.30
C VAL A 74 -3.92 -9.12 10.54
N PHE A 75 -3.43 -7.97 11.01
CA PHE A 75 -2.34 -7.24 10.37
C PHE A 75 -1.24 -6.92 11.40
N PRO A 76 -0.13 -7.67 11.41
CA PRO A 76 0.94 -7.49 12.38
C PRO A 76 1.62 -6.11 12.30
N TYR A 77 2.11 -5.60 13.44
CA TYR A 77 2.77 -4.30 13.52
C TYR A 77 4.00 -4.19 12.60
N GLU A 78 4.75 -5.27 12.44
CA GLU A 78 5.90 -5.37 11.52
C GLU A 78 5.51 -4.99 10.09
N LYS A 79 4.35 -5.47 9.63
CA LYS A 79 3.85 -5.15 8.28
C LYS A 79 3.39 -3.69 8.16
N LEU A 80 2.84 -3.08 9.23
CA LEU A 80 2.55 -1.64 9.24
C LEU A 80 3.83 -0.81 9.10
N VAL A 81 4.90 -1.23 9.78
CA VAL A 81 6.22 -0.57 9.67
C VAL A 81 6.79 -0.71 8.25
N ASP A 82 6.62 -1.87 7.60
CA ASP A 82 7.04 -2.06 6.21
C ASP A 82 6.25 -1.15 5.25
N VAL A 83 4.93 -1.05 5.43
CA VAL A 83 4.10 -0.12 4.65
C VAL A 83 4.55 1.32 4.86
N PHE A 84 4.86 1.72 6.11
CA PHE A 84 5.37 3.06 6.43
C PHE A 84 6.66 3.38 5.68
N TRP A 85 7.68 2.50 5.72
CA TRP A 85 8.95 2.71 5.03
C TRP A 85 8.77 2.96 3.54
N ARG A 86 7.83 2.26 2.92
CA ARG A 86 7.54 2.37 1.48
C ARG A 86 6.85 3.68 1.09
N GLN A 87 6.39 4.49 2.05
CA GLN A 87 5.69 5.74 1.77
C GLN A 87 6.58 6.98 1.90
N ILE A 88 7.81 6.83 2.37
CA ILE A 88 8.67 7.96 2.73
C ILE A 88 10.05 7.92 2.06
N ASP A 89 10.73 9.07 1.97
CA ASP A 89 12.18 9.12 1.87
C ASP A 89 12.76 9.06 3.30
N PRO A 90 13.22 7.90 3.75
CA PRO A 90 13.71 7.76 5.13
C PRO A 90 15.04 8.47 5.37
N THR A 91 15.68 8.98 4.31
CA THR A 91 16.99 9.66 4.38
C THR A 91 16.89 11.19 4.40
N ASP A 92 15.69 11.76 4.30
CA ASP A 92 15.47 13.20 4.32
C ASP A 92 15.36 13.71 5.78
N PRO A 93 16.32 14.49 6.28
CA PRO A 93 16.28 14.99 7.65
C PRO A 93 15.42 16.26 7.82
N ASP A 94 15.01 16.90 6.72
CA ASP A 94 14.43 18.26 6.70
C ASP A 94 12.94 18.28 6.34
N GLY A 95 12.33 17.13 6.17
CA GLY A 95 10.92 17.00 5.82
C GLY A 95 10.66 15.82 4.91
N GLN A 96 9.70 15.96 3.98
CA GLN A 96 9.41 14.93 2.99
C GLN A 96 9.04 15.55 1.64
N PHE A 97 9.82 15.23 0.62
CA PHE A 97 9.58 15.68 -0.75
C PHE A 97 9.52 17.21 -0.85
N HIS A 98 8.40 17.78 -1.33
CA HIS A 98 8.22 19.24 -1.39
C HIS A 98 7.83 19.87 -0.04
N ASP A 99 7.37 19.06 0.93
CA ASP A 99 6.99 19.55 2.24
C ASP A 99 8.24 19.59 3.13
N LYS A 100 8.71 20.79 3.47
CA LYS A 100 9.91 21.01 4.28
C LYS A 100 9.55 21.67 5.60
N GLY A 101 10.33 21.35 6.61
CA GLY A 101 10.19 21.86 7.97
C GLY A 101 10.00 20.75 8.99
N HIS A 102 10.03 21.17 10.28
CA HIS A 102 9.96 20.24 11.40
C HIS A 102 8.66 19.44 11.41
N SER A 103 7.53 20.08 11.06
CA SER A 103 6.21 19.44 11.04
C SER A 103 6.10 18.27 10.05
N TYR A 104 7.00 18.17 9.08
CA TYR A 104 7.02 17.12 8.05
C TYR A 104 8.13 16.07 8.22
N LYS A 105 8.82 16.05 9.36
CA LYS A 105 9.83 15.04 9.67
C LYS A 105 9.24 13.66 9.84
N THR A 106 10.06 12.64 9.57
CA THR A 106 9.64 11.24 9.67
C THR A 106 9.97 10.68 11.06
N VAL A 107 8.95 10.09 11.69
CA VAL A 107 9.07 9.48 13.02
C VAL A 107 8.15 8.25 13.13
N ILE A 108 8.67 7.18 13.72
CA ILE A 108 7.89 6.06 14.22
C ILE A 108 7.69 6.28 15.72
N PHE A 109 6.43 6.48 16.16
CA PHE A 109 6.10 6.63 17.57
C PHE A 109 5.60 5.29 18.12
N TYR A 110 6.41 4.65 18.97
CA TYR A 110 6.06 3.35 19.55
C TYR A 110 5.18 3.50 20.80
N HIS A 111 4.18 2.62 20.95
CA HIS A 111 3.26 2.57 22.10
C HIS A 111 3.62 1.48 23.10
N SER A 112 4.56 0.60 22.75
CA SER A 112 5.04 -0.49 23.62
C SER A 112 6.51 -0.80 23.36
N GLU A 113 7.15 -1.49 24.30
CA GLU A 113 8.52 -1.95 24.15
C GLU A 113 8.66 -2.93 22.96
N GLN A 114 7.66 -3.75 22.70
CA GLN A 114 7.63 -4.65 21.54
C GLN A 114 7.64 -3.84 20.24
N GLN A 115 6.80 -2.82 20.11
CA GLN A 115 6.77 -1.94 18.94
C GLN A 115 8.12 -1.23 18.75
N ARG A 116 8.77 -0.79 19.84
CA ARG A 116 10.11 -0.19 19.79
C ARG A 116 11.13 -1.14 19.17
N GLN A 117 11.19 -2.39 19.67
CA GLN A 117 12.12 -3.41 19.19
C GLN A 117 11.92 -3.74 17.72
N ILE A 118 10.65 -3.85 17.28
CA ILE A 118 10.28 -4.09 15.89
C ILE A 118 10.74 -2.93 15.01
N ALA A 119 10.42 -1.68 15.39
CA ALA A 119 10.79 -0.50 14.62
C ALA A 119 12.32 -0.36 14.50
N GLU A 120 13.07 -0.56 15.60
CA GLU A 120 14.54 -0.52 15.59
C GLU A 120 15.15 -1.63 14.75
N ALA A 121 14.60 -2.85 14.82
CA ALA A 121 15.05 -3.97 13.99
C ALA A 121 14.80 -3.71 12.51
N SER A 122 13.61 -3.21 12.17
CA SER A 122 13.25 -2.84 10.81
C SER A 122 14.13 -1.72 10.24
N LYS A 123 14.43 -0.68 11.06
CA LYS A 123 15.36 0.39 10.66
C LYS A 123 16.75 -0.16 10.36
N ARG A 124 17.30 -1.02 11.23
CA ARG A 124 18.62 -1.65 10.99
C ARG A 124 18.60 -2.51 9.72
N ALA A 125 17.57 -3.31 9.51
CA ALA A 125 17.45 -4.12 8.30
C ALA A 125 17.41 -3.25 7.03
N LEU A 126 16.74 -2.10 7.09
CA LEU A 126 16.70 -1.15 5.99
C LEU A 126 18.08 -0.52 5.73
N GLU A 127 18.82 -0.15 6.77
CA GLU A 127 20.20 0.36 6.67
C GLU A 127 21.15 -0.70 6.07
N GLU A 128 21.08 -1.92 6.55
CA GLU A 128 21.90 -3.06 6.09
C GLU A 128 21.57 -3.51 4.67
N SER A 129 20.36 -3.26 4.20
CA SER A 129 19.93 -3.62 2.84
C SER A 129 20.70 -2.91 1.73
N GLY A 130 21.37 -1.77 2.05
CA GLY A 130 22.05 -0.94 1.08
C GLY A 130 21.13 -0.27 0.05
N ARG A 131 19.82 -0.28 0.29
CA ARG A 131 18.83 0.36 -0.60
C ARG A 131 19.04 1.86 -0.73
N PHE A 132 19.45 2.51 0.36
CA PHE A 132 19.72 3.94 0.41
C PHE A 132 21.19 4.20 0.63
N ASN A 133 21.75 5.18 -0.11
CA ASN A 133 23.17 5.57 0.00
C ASN A 133 23.44 6.60 1.11
N LYS A 134 22.38 7.06 1.80
CA LYS A 134 22.43 8.02 2.90
C LYS A 134 21.96 7.37 4.19
N PRO A 135 22.38 7.86 5.36
CA PRO A 135 21.85 7.37 6.63
C PRO A 135 20.34 7.55 6.75
N ILE A 136 19.70 6.63 7.47
CA ILE A 136 18.26 6.73 7.75
C ILE A 136 18.03 7.81 8.80
N ALA A 137 17.42 8.93 8.40
CA ALA A 137 17.11 10.08 9.23
C ALA A 137 15.85 9.91 10.08
N THR A 138 14.97 8.96 9.70
CA THR A 138 13.73 8.67 10.42
C THR A 138 14.01 8.36 11.90
N ALA A 139 13.37 9.11 12.81
CA ALA A 139 13.49 8.90 14.24
C ALA A 139 12.55 7.79 14.74
N ILE A 140 12.91 7.15 15.86
CA ILE A 140 12.06 6.24 16.61
C ILE A 140 11.93 6.83 18.02
N ALA A 141 10.70 7.14 18.45
CA ALA A 141 10.43 7.84 19.71
C ALA A 141 9.23 7.22 20.45
N ALA A 142 9.17 7.42 21.77
CA ALA A 142 7.98 7.01 22.52
C ALA A 142 6.77 7.85 22.10
N ALA A 143 5.60 7.21 21.99
CA ALA A 143 4.35 7.91 21.72
C ALA A 143 4.03 8.91 22.84
N SER A 144 3.62 10.10 22.44
CA SER A 144 3.12 11.15 23.33
C SER A 144 1.63 11.40 23.04
N VAL A 145 1.06 12.46 23.61
CA VAL A 145 -0.32 12.84 23.36
C VAL A 145 -0.51 13.08 21.85
N PHE A 146 -1.51 12.44 21.29
CA PHE A 146 -1.92 12.64 19.91
C PHE A 146 -3.16 13.53 19.87
N TYR A 147 -3.12 14.59 19.10
CA TYR A 147 -4.19 15.55 18.90
C TYR A 147 -4.77 15.34 17.51
N PRO A 148 -6.02 14.85 17.36
CA PRO A 148 -6.66 14.74 16.06
C PRO A 148 -6.68 16.09 15.34
N ALA A 149 -6.34 16.09 14.07
CA ALA A 149 -6.47 17.27 13.23
C ALA A 149 -7.96 17.58 12.96
N GLU A 150 -8.20 18.79 12.51
CA GLU A 150 -9.53 19.32 12.21
C GLU A 150 -10.29 18.43 11.20
N ASP A 151 -11.62 18.42 11.27
CA ASP A 151 -12.46 17.51 10.46
C ASP A 151 -12.23 17.62 8.95
N TYR A 152 -11.84 18.79 8.44
CA TYR A 152 -11.58 18.96 7.02
C TYR A 152 -10.30 18.25 6.56
N HIS A 153 -9.39 17.88 7.47
CA HIS A 153 -8.22 17.08 7.19
C HIS A 153 -8.48 15.57 7.21
N GLN A 154 -9.53 15.12 7.92
CA GLN A 154 -9.85 13.71 7.98
C GLN A 154 -10.41 13.21 6.64
N ASP A 155 -9.95 12.04 6.19
CA ASP A 155 -10.35 11.44 4.90
C ASP A 155 -10.24 12.42 3.71
N TYR A 156 -9.20 13.27 3.70
CA TYR A 156 -9.07 14.34 2.70
C TYR A 156 -9.11 13.81 1.26
N TYR A 157 -8.52 12.67 0.99
CA TYR A 157 -8.51 12.06 -0.33
C TYR A 157 -9.91 11.63 -0.81
N LYS A 158 -10.82 11.26 0.11
CA LYS A 158 -12.22 10.95 -0.20
C LYS A 158 -13.03 12.21 -0.46
N LYS A 159 -12.80 13.24 0.37
CA LYS A 159 -13.53 14.53 0.27
C LYS A 159 -13.08 15.38 -0.92
N ASN A 160 -11.79 15.29 -1.31
CA ASN A 160 -11.17 16.13 -2.34
C ASN A 160 -10.28 15.30 -3.29
N PRO A 161 -10.82 14.30 -4.00
CA PRO A 161 -10.01 13.31 -4.73
C PRO A 161 -9.11 13.91 -5.82
N LEU A 162 -9.62 14.86 -6.60
CA LEU A 162 -8.83 15.51 -7.66
C LEU A 162 -7.67 16.33 -7.10
N ARG A 163 -7.96 17.16 -6.07
CA ARG A 163 -6.94 18.00 -5.43
C ARG A 163 -5.87 17.15 -4.74
N TYR A 164 -6.29 16.09 -4.06
CA TYR A 164 -5.38 15.12 -3.45
C TYR A 164 -4.47 14.46 -4.50
N LYS A 165 -5.03 13.94 -5.61
CA LYS A 165 -4.25 13.30 -6.69
C LYS A 165 -3.22 14.26 -7.29
N MET A 166 -3.61 15.51 -7.55
CA MET A 166 -2.69 16.55 -8.06
C MET A 166 -1.57 16.85 -7.06
N TYR A 167 -1.91 17.04 -5.78
CA TYR A 167 -0.95 17.31 -4.73
C TYR A 167 0.05 16.14 -4.56
N ARG A 168 -0.44 14.92 -4.39
CA ARG A 168 0.39 13.73 -4.20
C ARG A 168 1.36 13.52 -5.36
N LYS A 169 0.87 13.62 -6.61
CA LYS A 169 1.72 13.54 -7.79
C LYS A 169 2.73 14.70 -7.86
N GLY A 170 2.28 15.93 -7.58
CA GLY A 170 3.13 17.13 -7.62
C GLY A 170 4.17 17.17 -6.51
N SER A 171 3.96 16.49 -5.38
CA SER A 171 4.93 16.43 -4.28
C SER A 171 6.21 15.67 -4.63
N GLY A 172 6.19 14.79 -5.63
CA GLY A 172 7.30 13.92 -5.99
C GLY A 172 7.32 12.59 -5.22
N ARG A 173 6.37 12.35 -4.29
CA ARG A 173 6.32 11.14 -3.47
C ARG A 173 6.18 9.87 -4.32
N ASP A 174 5.22 9.85 -5.25
CA ASP A 174 4.96 8.65 -6.05
C ASP A 174 6.16 8.29 -6.93
N ALA A 175 6.81 9.28 -7.55
CA ALA A 175 8.02 9.06 -8.35
C ALA A 175 9.19 8.51 -7.50
N PHE A 176 9.35 9.01 -6.27
CA PHE A 176 10.36 8.50 -5.35
C PHE A 176 10.05 7.05 -4.93
N ILE A 177 8.81 6.76 -4.55
CA ILE A 177 8.40 5.41 -4.15
C ILE A 177 8.71 4.42 -5.27
N GLU A 178 8.29 4.75 -6.50
CA GLU A 178 8.57 3.93 -7.67
C GLU A 178 10.07 3.71 -7.85
N GLN A 179 10.88 4.75 -7.78
CA GLN A 179 12.33 4.64 -7.95
C GLN A 179 13.02 3.85 -6.83
N ALA A 180 12.62 4.09 -5.57
CA ALA A 180 13.30 3.53 -4.40
C ALA A 180 12.88 2.09 -4.11
N TRP A 181 11.62 1.73 -4.40
CA TRP A 181 11.05 0.44 -4.00
C TRP A 181 10.75 -0.52 -5.15
N SER A 182 10.83 -0.05 -6.41
CA SER A 182 10.76 -0.98 -7.55
C SER A 182 11.82 -2.07 -7.41
N VAL A 183 11.41 -3.29 -7.61
CA VAL A 183 12.33 -4.44 -7.65
C VAL A 183 13.10 -4.37 -8.97
N ARG A 184 14.30 -3.78 -8.94
CA ARG A 184 15.23 -3.88 -10.08
C ARG A 184 15.71 -5.32 -10.18
N LYS A 185 14.88 -6.19 -10.74
CA LYS A 185 15.33 -7.55 -11.05
C LYS A 185 16.23 -7.51 -12.28
N ASP A 186 17.36 -8.21 -12.17
CA ASP A 186 18.23 -8.43 -13.31
C ASP A 186 17.43 -9.12 -14.42
N GLN A 187 17.36 -8.49 -15.59
CA GLN A 187 16.64 -9.01 -16.76
C GLN A 187 17.08 -10.43 -17.13
N ALA A 188 18.35 -10.78 -16.88
CA ALA A 188 18.84 -12.14 -17.08
C ALA A 188 18.24 -13.13 -16.07
N GLN A 189 18.07 -12.73 -14.82
CA GLN A 189 17.40 -13.55 -13.79
C GLN A 189 15.90 -13.71 -14.09
N LEU A 190 15.22 -12.65 -14.52
CA LEU A 190 13.80 -12.74 -14.90
C LEU A 190 13.57 -13.70 -16.06
N LYS A 191 14.44 -13.69 -17.09
CA LYS A 191 14.36 -14.63 -18.22
C LYS A 191 14.54 -16.09 -17.81
N VAL A 192 15.22 -16.35 -16.71
CA VAL A 192 15.41 -17.72 -16.19
C VAL A 192 14.22 -18.13 -15.31
N GLN A 193 13.65 -17.20 -14.54
CA GLN A 193 12.58 -17.46 -13.58
C GLN A 193 11.18 -17.52 -14.21
N LEU A 194 10.95 -16.71 -15.25
CA LEU A 194 9.66 -16.58 -15.90
C LEU A 194 9.60 -17.46 -17.17
N THR A 195 8.40 -17.95 -17.47
CA THR A 195 8.15 -18.52 -18.79
C THR A 195 8.29 -17.44 -19.87
N PRO A 196 8.49 -17.79 -21.15
CA PRO A 196 8.54 -16.80 -22.21
C PRO A 196 7.33 -15.88 -22.26
N MET A 197 6.11 -16.43 -22.06
CA MET A 197 4.88 -15.63 -22.05
C MET A 197 4.82 -14.67 -20.86
N GLN A 198 5.18 -15.12 -19.66
CA GLN A 198 5.23 -14.28 -18.45
C GLN A 198 6.23 -13.14 -18.63
N TYR A 199 7.41 -13.42 -19.20
CA TYR A 199 8.41 -12.41 -19.47
C TYR A 199 7.93 -11.39 -20.51
N GLU A 200 7.37 -11.84 -21.65
CA GLU A 200 6.86 -10.94 -22.69
C GLU A 200 5.73 -10.05 -22.17
N VAL A 201 4.80 -10.60 -21.39
CA VAL A 201 3.69 -9.83 -20.82
C VAL A 201 4.22 -8.83 -19.79
N THR A 202 4.99 -9.27 -18.79
CA THR A 202 5.38 -8.40 -17.66
C THR A 202 6.43 -7.35 -18.03
N GLN A 203 7.36 -7.67 -18.95
CA GLN A 203 8.52 -6.84 -19.26
C GLN A 203 8.43 -6.14 -20.62
N ASN A 204 7.69 -6.68 -21.58
CA ASN A 204 7.60 -6.17 -22.96
C ASN A 204 6.17 -5.73 -23.33
N ASN A 205 5.27 -5.58 -22.35
CA ASN A 205 3.88 -5.11 -22.52
C ASN A 205 3.09 -5.94 -23.56
N ALA A 206 3.40 -7.23 -23.67
CA ALA A 206 2.64 -8.14 -24.52
C ALA A 206 1.28 -8.48 -23.88
N THR A 207 0.37 -9.02 -24.69
CA THR A 207 -0.92 -9.53 -24.24
C THR A 207 -1.03 -11.00 -24.60
N GLU A 208 -1.36 -11.84 -23.63
CA GLU A 208 -1.59 -13.26 -23.85
C GLU A 208 -2.91 -13.52 -24.62
N PRO A 209 -3.10 -14.68 -25.26
CA PRO A 209 -4.32 -14.98 -26.01
C PRO A 209 -5.56 -15.07 -25.11
N PRO A 210 -6.71 -14.49 -25.54
CA PRO A 210 -7.97 -14.59 -24.81
C PRO A 210 -8.45 -16.04 -24.75
N PHE A 211 -9.13 -16.44 -23.68
CA PHE A 211 -9.69 -17.77 -23.42
C PHE A 211 -8.66 -18.91 -23.46
N ARG A 212 -7.36 -18.60 -23.47
CA ARG A 212 -6.26 -19.56 -23.49
C ARG A 212 -5.18 -19.16 -22.49
N ASN A 213 -5.59 -18.73 -21.31
CA ASN A 213 -4.74 -18.32 -20.22
C ASN A 213 -5.26 -18.96 -18.91
N GLU A 214 -4.45 -18.94 -17.88
CA GLU A 214 -4.65 -19.76 -16.68
C GLU A 214 -5.87 -19.36 -15.86
N PHE A 215 -6.16 -18.05 -15.77
CA PHE A 215 -7.14 -17.54 -14.79
C PHE A 215 -8.40 -16.91 -15.39
N TRP A 216 -8.63 -16.98 -16.70
CA TRP A 216 -9.81 -16.35 -17.30
C TRP A 216 -11.14 -16.88 -16.72
N ASP A 217 -11.25 -18.19 -16.46
CA ASP A 217 -12.40 -18.87 -15.87
C ASP A 217 -12.17 -19.44 -14.46
N HIS A 218 -11.04 -19.08 -13.84
CA HIS A 218 -10.67 -19.56 -12.51
C HIS A 218 -11.57 -18.98 -11.42
N GLN A 219 -12.10 -19.83 -10.51
CA GLN A 219 -13.09 -19.45 -9.49
C GLN A 219 -12.71 -19.86 -8.06
N GLU A 220 -11.51 -20.38 -7.84
CA GLU A 220 -11.06 -20.77 -6.50
C GLU A 220 -10.90 -19.51 -5.60
N ALA A 221 -11.24 -19.65 -4.30
CA ALA A 221 -11.06 -18.57 -3.33
C ALA A 221 -9.59 -18.35 -2.99
N GLY A 222 -9.13 -17.11 -3.10
CA GLY A 222 -7.75 -16.74 -2.84
C GLY A 222 -7.39 -15.36 -3.38
N ILE A 223 -6.09 -15.06 -3.41
CA ILE A 223 -5.57 -13.79 -3.95
C ILE A 223 -4.67 -14.03 -5.16
N TYR A 224 -4.57 -13.01 -6.00
CA TYR A 224 -3.66 -12.96 -7.12
C TYR A 224 -2.54 -11.97 -6.80
N VAL A 225 -1.30 -12.43 -6.89
CA VAL A 225 -0.10 -11.64 -6.62
C VAL A 225 0.70 -11.45 -7.89
N ASP A 226 1.52 -10.40 -7.97
CA ASP A 226 2.45 -10.19 -9.08
C ASP A 226 3.42 -11.37 -9.20
N ILE A 227 3.58 -11.91 -10.40
CA ILE A 227 4.48 -13.06 -10.65
C ILE A 227 5.95 -12.69 -10.47
N VAL A 228 6.31 -11.41 -10.58
CA VAL A 228 7.68 -10.89 -10.48
C VAL A 228 8.06 -10.52 -9.06
N SER A 229 7.22 -9.74 -8.36
CA SER A 229 7.50 -9.22 -7.01
C SER A 229 6.85 -10.02 -5.89
N GLY A 230 5.72 -10.68 -6.17
CA GLY A 230 4.88 -11.31 -5.16
C GLY A 230 3.96 -10.34 -4.42
N GLU A 231 3.90 -9.04 -4.81
CA GLU A 231 2.99 -8.10 -4.18
C GLU A 231 1.52 -8.48 -4.42
N PRO A 232 0.64 -8.35 -3.40
CA PRO A 232 -0.78 -8.67 -3.52
C PRO A 232 -1.49 -7.66 -4.43
N LEU A 233 -2.19 -8.14 -5.45
CA LEU A 233 -2.80 -7.29 -6.47
C LEU A 233 -4.33 -7.34 -6.48
N PHE A 234 -4.92 -8.56 -6.50
CA PHE A 234 -6.37 -8.74 -6.64
C PHE A 234 -6.88 -9.88 -5.75
N SER A 235 -8.18 -9.83 -5.43
CA SER A 235 -8.89 -10.90 -4.72
C SER A 235 -9.86 -11.63 -5.63
N SER A 236 -10.06 -12.92 -5.39
CA SER A 236 -11.14 -13.70 -6.03
C SER A 236 -12.53 -13.16 -5.70
N LEU A 237 -12.69 -12.43 -4.59
CA LEU A 237 -13.96 -11.80 -4.20
C LEU A 237 -14.36 -10.64 -5.13
N ASP A 238 -13.38 -9.99 -5.75
CA ASP A 238 -13.59 -8.89 -6.69
C ASP A 238 -13.58 -9.35 -8.15
N LYS A 239 -13.35 -10.67 -8.39
CA LYS A 239 -13.31 -11.26 -9.73
C LYS A 239 -14.72 -11.48 -10.26
N PHE A 240 -14.93 -11.16 -11.53
CA PHE A 240 -16.19 -11.43 -12.25
C PHE A 240 -15.95 -11.86 -13.69
N ASP A 241 -16.93 -12.51 -14.29
CA ASP A 241 -16.88 -12.90 -15.70
C ASP A 241 -17.29 -11.73 -16.60
N ALA A 242 -16.33 -11.13 -17.25
CA ALA A 242 -16.52 -10.06 -18.22
C ALA A 242 -16.66 -10.58 -19.66
N HIS A 243 -16.66 -11.90 -19.88
CA HIS A 243 -16.70 -12.55 -21.20
C HIS A 243 -15.65 -12.06 -22.21
N CYS A 244 -14.54 -11.46 -21.70
CA CYS A 244 -13.47 -10.90 -22.54
C CYS A 244 -12.31 -11.86 -22.78
N GLY A 245 -12.27 -12.98 -22.06
CA GLY A 245 -11.25 -14.01 -22.19
C GLY A 245 -9.99 -13.80 -21.34
N TRP A 246 -10.01 -12.83 -20.40
CA TRP A 246 -8.99 -12.58 -19.39
C TRP A 246 -9.63 -12.42 -18.01
N PRO A 247 -8.90 -12.72 -16.91
CA PRO A 247 -9.41 -12.45 -15.58
C PRO A 247 -9.73 -10.97 -15.40
N SER A 248 -10.91 -10.68 -14.89
CA SER A 248 -11.43 -9.33 -14.72
C SER A 248 -11.83 -9.09 -13.27
N PHE A 249 -11.45 -7.92 -12.72
CA PHE A 249 -11.68 -7.55 -11.33
C PHE A 249 -12.34 -6.18 -11.24
N THR A 250 -13.16 -5.96 -10.22
CA THR A 250 -13.84 -4.67 -9.98
C THR A 250 -12.93 -3.65 -9.33
N GLN A 251 -11.91 -4.11 -8.60
CA GLN A 251 -10.93 -3.26 -7.90
C GLN A 251 -9.67 -4.05 -7.57
N PRO A 252 -8.53 -3.36 -7.34
CA PRO A 252 -7.35 -3.98 -6.77
C PRO A 252 -7.55 -4.25 -5.27
N LEU A 253 -6.86 -5.27 -4.75
CA LEU A 253 -6.85 -5.63 -3.33
C LEU A 253 -6.28 -4.50 -2.46
N VAL A 254 -5.24 -3.84 -2.95
CA VAL A 254 -4.63 -2.65 -2.35
C VAL A 254 -4.38 -1.63 -3.45
N LYS A 255 -5.06 -0.48 -3.40
CA LYS A 255 -4.93 0.56 -4.45
C LYS A 255 -3.52 1.06 -4.66
N SER A 256 -2.71 1.10 -3.60
CA SER A 256 -1.31 1.53 -3.68
C SER A 256 -0.36 0.47 -4.26
N ALA A 257 -0.82 -0.75 -4.51
CA ALA A 257 -0.02 -1.80 -5.15
C ALA A 257 -0.01 -1.71 -6.68
N ILE A 258 -0.82 -0.84 -7.26
CA ILE A 258 -0.87 -0.63 -8.70
C ILE A 258 -0.65 0.84 -9.07
N LYS A 259 -0.12 1.07 -10.26
CA LYS A 259 -0.07 2.37 -10.92
C LYS A 259 -0.86 2.32 -12.22
N GLU A 260 -1.49 3.44 -12.57
CA GLU A 260 -2.27 3.62 -13.78
C GLU A 260 -1.56 4.65 -14.67
N GLU A 261 -1.26 4.27 -15.91
CA GLU A 261 -0.59 5.11 -16.89
C GLU A 261 -1.40 5.23 -18.18
N VAL A 262 -1.26 6.34 -18.88
CA VAL A 262 -1.94 6.53 -20.17
C VAL A 262 -1.19 5.75 -21.25
N ASP A 263 -1.88 4.83 -21.90
CA ASP A 263 -1.36 4.04 -23.02
C ASP A 263 -1.93 4.53 -24.34
N HIS A 264 -1.04 4.95 -25.25
CA HIS A 264 -1.36 5.42 -26.61
C HIS A 264 -1.04 4.37 -27.69
N THR A 265 -0.68 3.14 -27.33
CA THR A 265 -0.31 2.11 -28.30
C THR A 265 -1.51 1.65 -29.13
N HIS A 266 -1.22 1.06 -30.29
CA HIS A 266 -2.22 0.55 -31.23
C HIS A 266 -3.29 1.56 -31.71
N GLY A 267 -2.98 2.89 -31.61
CA GLY A 267 -3.95 3.92 -32.03
C GLY A 267 -5.15 4.09 -31.10
N MET A 268 -5.10 3.52 -29.87
CA MET A 268 -6.13 3.61 -28.86
C MET A 268 -5.65 4.46 -27.69
N LEU A 269 -6.58 5.08 -26.97
CA LEU A 269 -6.33 5.73 -25.70
C LEU A 269 -6.89 4.84 -24.58
N ARG A 270 -6.01 4.22 -23.80
CA ARG A 270 -6.38 3.30 -22.73
C ARG A 270 -5.64 3.70 -21.44
N THR A 271 -6.06 3.15 -20.32
CA THR A 271 -5.33 3.26 -19.05
C THR A 271 -4.65 1.92 -18.78
N GLU A 272 -3.33 1.88 -18.91
CA GLU A 272 -2.50 0.73 -18.54
C GLU A 272 -2.46 0.59 -17.02
N VAL A 273 -2.46 -0.65 -16.55
CA VAL A 273 -2.29 -1.03 -15.15
C VAL A 273 -0.98 -1.78 -15.02
N ARG A 274 -0.11 -1.29 -14.12
CA ARG A 274 1.17 -1.93 -13.77
C ARG A 274 1.25 -2.17 -12.27
N SER A 275 1.98 -3.19 -11.85
CA SER A 275 2.32 -3.39 -10.43
C SER A 275 3.31 -2.33 -9.96
N LEU A 276 3.23 -1.93 -8.69
CA LEU A 276 4.11 -0.87 -8.16
C LEU A 276 5.53 -1.38 -7.93
N GLU A 277 5.68 -2.55 -7.29
CA GLU A 277 6.98 -3.10 -6.92
C GLU A 277 7.64 -3.87 -8.07
N GLY A 278 6.86 -4.66 -8.78
CA GLY A 278 7.35 -5.47 -9.89
C GLY A 278 7.59 -4.69 -11.17
N ASP A 279 6.96 -3.52 -11.29
CA ASP A 279 6.83 -2.75 -12.53
C ASP A 279 6.36 -3.63 -13.70
N SER A 280 5.57 -4.65 -13.39
CA SER A 280 5.02 -5.59 -14.36
C SER A 280 3.85 -4.96 -15.10
N HIS A 281 3.84 -5.05 -16.43
CA HIS A 281 2.60 -4.80 -17.18
C HIS A 281 1.56 -5.85 -16.78
N LEU A 282 0.43 -5.40 -16.23
CA LEU A 282 -0.65 -6.27 -15.81
C LEU A 282 -1.76 -6.36 -16.87
N GLY A 283 -2.12 -5.26 -17.45
CA GLY A 283 -3.23 -5.13 -18.40
C GLY A 283 -3.77 -3.70 -18.43
N HIS A 284 -5.09 -3.54 -18.52
CA HIS A 284 -5.74 -2.24 -18.63
C HIS A 284 -6.99 -2.15 -17.75
N VAL A 285 -7.36 -0.93 -17.36
CA VAL A 285 -8.62 -0.65 -16.67
C VAL A 285 -9.57 0.10 -17.59
N PHE A 286 -10.85 -0.29 -17.54
CA PHE A 286 -11.95 0.24 -18.35
C PHE A 286 -13.12 0.70 -17.48
N PRO A 287 -13.90 1.72 -17.90
CA PRO A 287 -15.05 2.24 -17.16
C PRO A 287 -16.34 1.52 -17.52
N ASP A 288 -16.30 0.22 -17.80
CA ASP A 288 -17.40 -0.63 -18.21
C ASP A 288 -17.61 -1.85 -17.27
N GLY A 289 -17.13 -1.72 -16.03
CA GLY A 289 -17.28 -2.73 -15.00
C GLY A 289 -18.62 -2.63 -14.25
N PRO A 290 -18.93 -3.62 -13.39
CA PRO A 290 -20.14 -3.61 -12.57
C PRO A 290 -20.03 -2.61 -11.40
N GLU A 291 -21.20 -2.27 -10.84
CA GLU A 291 -21.28 -1.56 -9.57
C GLU A 291 -20.63 -2.38 -8.44
N PRO A 292 -20.06 -1.77 -7.38
CA PRO A 292 -20.16 -0.32 -7.06
C PRO A 292 -19.07 0.55 -7.70
N THR A 293 -18.03 0.00 -8.30
CA THR A 293 -16.90 0.80 -8.81
C THR A 293 -17.10 1.31 -10.23
N GLY A 294 -17.90 0.60 -11.05
CA GLY A 294 -18.02 0.85 -12.48
C GLY A 294 -16.73 0.56 -13.26
N LEU A 295 -15.72 -0.03 -12.62
CA LEU A 295 -14.41 -0.30 -13.22
C LEU A 295 -14.23 -1.79 -13.53
N ARG A 296 -13.52 -2.07 -14.62
CA ARG A 296 -13.08 -3.42 -15.00
C ARG A 296 -11.58 -3.41 -15.22
N TYR A 297 -10.86 -4.03 -14.30
CA TYR A 297 -9.43 -4.33 -14.43
C TYR A 297 -9.29 -5.62 -15.22
N CYS A 298 -8.93 -5.52 -16.51
CA CYS A 298 -8.73 -6.66 -17.41
C CYS A 298 -7.23 -7.01 -17.41
N ILE A 299 -6.89 -8.12 -16.78
CA ILE A 299 -5.52 -8.43 -16.37
C ILE A 299 -5.03 -9.70 -17.07
N ASN A 300 -3.78 -9.73 -17.51
CA ASN A 300 -3.14 -10.93 -18.07
C ASN A 300 -2.87 -11.96 -16.96
N SER A 301 -3.30 -13.19 -17.13
CA SER A 301 -2.97 -14.30 -16.22
C SER A 301 -1.48 -14.50 -16.09
N ALA A 302 -0.74 -14.32 -17.19
CA ALA A 302 0.72 -14.46 -17.23
C ALA A 302 1.45 -13.48 -16.31
N ALA A 303 0.83 -12.36 -15.91
CA ALA A 303 1.38 -11.42 -14.94
C ALA A 303 1.08 -11.80 -13.49
N LEU A 304 0.27 -12.83 -13.26
CA LEU A 304 -0.27 -13.21 -11.96
C LEU A 304 0.24 -14.58 -11.51
N ARG A 305 0.31 -14.74 -10.18
CA ARG A 305 0.38 -16.03 -9.48
C ARG A 305 -0.78 -16.10 -8.49
N PHE A 306 -1.52 -17.19 -8.52
CA PHE A 306 -2.63 -17.41 -7.59
C PHE A 306 -2.16 -18.06 -6.30
N ILE A 307 -2.65 -17.57 -5.16
CA ILE A 307 -2.45 -18.13 -3.83
C ILE A 307 -3.81 -18.53 -3.28
N PRO A 308 -4.10 -19.85 -3.16
CA PRO A 308 -5.36 -20.34 -2.60
C PRO A 308 -5.58 -19.86 -1.16
N LYS A 309 -6.85 -19.61 -0.76
CA LYS A 309 -7.21 -19.25 0.63
C LYS A 309 -6.52 -20.16 1.64
N ALA A 310 -6.52 -21.47 1.42
CA ALA A 310 -5.95 -22.46 2.33
C ALA A 310 -4.42 -22.32 2.51
N GLN A 311 -3.72 -21.69 1.58
CA GLN A 311 -2.26 -21.52 1.58
C GLN A 311 -1.80 -20.11 1.95
N LEU A 312 -2.71 -19.16 2.16
CA LEU A 312 -2.37 -17.75 2.42
C LEU A 312 -1.41 -17.59 3.61
N ALA A 313 -1.69 -18.25 4.73
CA ALA A 313 -0.83 -18.17 5.93
C ALA A 313 0.57 -18.72 5.67
N GLU A 314 0.67 -19.88 5.04
CA GLU A 314 1.95 -20.55 4.74
C GLU A 314 2.78 -19.76 3.70
N ALA A 315 2.08 -19.15 2.73
CA ALA A 315 2.71 -18.36 1.68
C ALA A 315 3.09 -16.92 2.12
N GLY A 316 2.83 -16.54 3.38
CA GLY A 316 3.19 -15.23 3.93
C GLY A 316 2.15 -14.12 3.70
N TYR A 317 0.92 -14.49 3.33
CA TYR A 317 -0.22 -13.59 3.08
C TYR A 317 -1.36 -13.79 4.09
N GLY A 318 -1.05 -14.27 5.29
CA GLY A 318 -2.04 -14.63 6.31
C GLY A 318 -2.98 -13.50 6.72
N GLU A 319 -2.54 -12.24 6.59
CA GLU A 319 -3.35 -11.04 6.85
C GLU A 319 -4.59 -10.92 5.95
N TYR A 320 -4.57 -11.56 4.78
CA TYR A 320 -5.70 -11.55 3.85
C TYR A 320 -6.72 -12.66 4.09
N LEU A 321 -6.50 -13.56 5.05
CA LEU A 321 -7.45 -14.62 5.40
C LEU A 321 -8.79 -14.04 5.86
N SER A 322 -8.77 -12.96 6.63
CA SER A 322 -9.97 -12.31 7.14
C SER A 322 -10.92 -11.79 6.07
N LEU A 323 -10.47 -11.61 4.84
CA LEU A 323 -11.33 -11.22 3.71
C LEU A 323 -12.33 -12.32 3.32
N PHE A 324 -12.04 -13.57 3.67
CA PHE A 324 -12.80 -14.75 3.28
C PHE A 324 -13.61 -15.37 4.43
N ASP A 325 -13.70 -14.69 5.58
CA ASP A 325 -14.34 -15.20 6.81
C ASP A 325 -15.78 -14.69 6.98
N GLU A 326 -16.53 -14.42 5.88
CA GLU A 326 -17.98 -14.16 5.91
C GLU A 326 -18.81 -15.44 5.85
#